data_3b28e01cd6abfba54feb339ac1a45ee0
#
_entry.id   3b28e01cd6abfba54feb339ac1a45ee0
#
_cell.length_a   1.000
_cell.length_b   1.000
_cell.length_c   1.000
_cell.angle_alpha   90.00
_cell.angle_beta   90.00
_cell.angle_gamma   90.00
#
_symmetry.space_group_name_H-M   'P 1'
#
loop_
_entity.id
_entity.type
_entity.pdbx_description
1 polymer ?
#
loop_
_entity_poly.entity_id
_entity_poly.type
_entity_poly.pdbx_seq_one_letter_code
_entity_poly.pdbx_strand_id
1 'polypeptide(L)'
;MIRQEEISAVLDAQADMFRKKEQGLPREALISVPAIPSFATIITGIRRCGKSTLLRQLMSRKYDSALYLNFEDIRLANFDTDDFTRLQREIERRNVRVLFFDEIQIIPKWEIFIHQMLNEEYTLFITGSNASLLSSELGTHLTGRHIPMELFPFSYSEYLSFKSRPADEDSLLNYLRDGGIPEYVKNESEIILNTLIDDILIRDIAIRNSIKDVNSLRALAVYLLSNIGNPVSAGKLVGMFDIKAASTFLDYFSFYQRSYLLEFIPIFSYSLKVQSRNPKKVYSMDLGLANEASANFSDNTGHKLENLIFLHLRRKPGNICYYKGKGECDFVVAEKGKVLHAIQVCHQITDQNFAREYNGLLEAMKAF
;
A
#
# COMPACT_ATOMS: atom_id res chain seq x y z
N MET A 1 22.39 -19.83 11.76
CA MET A 1 21.92 -20.26 13.12
C MET A 1 22.45 -19.29 14.16
N ILE A 2 21.58 -18.62 14.89
CA ILE A 2 21.91 -17.56 15.87
C ILE A 2 21.76 -18.14 17.28
N ARG A 3 22.66 -17.75 18.23
CA ARG A 3 22.54 -18.21 19.62
C ARG A 3 21.36 -17.54 20.33
N GLN A 4 20.77 -18.21 21.31
CA GLN A 4 19.62 -17.70 22.06
C GLN A 4 19.93 -16.37 22.79
N GLU A 5 21.14 -16.23 23.32
CA GLU A 5 21.59 -15.00 23.97
C GLU A 5 21.67 -13.82 23.00
N GLU A 6 22.03 -14.07 21.74
CA GLU A 6 22.07 -13.05 20.70
C GLU A 6 20.66 -12.58 20.33
N ILE A 7 19.69 -13.52 20.20
CA ILE A 7 18.28 -13.19 20.00
C ILE A 7 17.75 -12.36 21.17
N SER A 8 18.06 -12.77 22.42
CA SER A 8 17.66 -12.03 23.62
C SER A 8 18.22 -10.60 23.63
N ALA A 9 19.51 -10.44 23.30
CA ALA A 9 20.15 -9.13 23.24
C ALA A 9 19.54 -8.23 22.15
N VAL A 10 19.15 -8.80 21.00
CA VAL A 10 18.48 -8.05 19.94
C VAL A 10 17.10 -7.58 20.40
N LEU A 11 16.32 -8.47 21.02
CA LEU A 11 15.00 -8.14 21.58
C LEU A 11 15.07 -7.00 22.59
N ASP A 12 16.05 -7.03 23.51
CA ASP A 12 16.24 -5.99 24.52
C ASP A 12 16.64 -4.67 23.87
N ALA A 13 17.62 -4.69 22.95
CA ALA A 13 18.07 -3.50 22.26
C ALA A 13 16.97 -2.86 21.41
N GLN A 14 16.15 -3.67 20.72
CA GLN A 14 15.03 -3.16 19.94
C GLN A 14 13.93 -2.60 20.84
N ALA A 15 13.63 -3.25 21.97
CA ALA A 15 12.66 -2.74 22.94
C ALA A 15 13.09 -1.38 23.50
N ASP A 16 14.36 -1.20 23.83
CA ASP A 16 14.90 0.08 24.32
C ASP A 16 14.88 1.18 23.26
N MET A 17 15.24 0.84 22.01
CA MET A 17 15.18 1.78 20.90
C MET A 17 13.72 2.17 20.60
N PHE A 18 12.78 1.24 20.71
CA PHE A 18 11.37 1.43 20.50
C PHE A 18 10.76 2.41 21.52
N ARG A 19 11.17 2.32 22.79
CA ARG A 19 10.74 3.25 23.86
C ARG A 19 11.30 4.67 23.68
N LYS A 20 12.53 4.81 23.20
CA LYS A 20 13.20 6.10 23.02
C LYS A 20 12.74 6.86 21.77
N LYS A 21 12.22 6.16 20.76
CA LYS A 21 11.86 6.75 19.48
C LYS A 21 10.52 7.49 19.58
N GLU A 22 10.43 8.70 19.03
CA GLU A 22 9.19 9.47 18.95
C GLU A 22 8.06 8.66 18.31
N GLN A 23 6.87 8.77 18.88
CA GLN A 23 5.69 8.04 18.36
C GLN A 23 5.12 8.62 17.07
N GLY A 24 5.52 9.85 16.71
CA GLY A 24 5.01 10.56 15.55
C GLY A 24 3.52 10.92 15.66
N LEU A 25 2.94 11.37 14.55
CA LEU A 25 1.50 11.66 14.48
C LEU A 25 0.69 10.37 14.70
N PRO A 26 -0.31 10.38 15.61
CA PRO A 26 -1.25 9.27 15.73
C PRO A 26 -1.97 9.01 14.40
N ARG A 27 -1.87 7.77 13.91
CA ARG A 27 -2.51 7.40 12.64
C ARG A 27 -4.01 7.19 12.82
N GLU A 28 -4.82 7.70 11.88
CA GLU A 28 -6.27 7.45 11.85
C GLU A 28 -6.57 5.94 11.87
N ALA A 29 -5.77 5.17 11.18
CA ALA A 29 -5.85 3.72 11.10
C ALA A 29 -5.71 3.01 12.46
N LEU A 30 -5.10 3.66 13.48
CA LEU A 30 -4.87 3.06 14.80
C LEU A 30 -6.15 2.62 15.51
N ILE A 31 -7.26 3.35 15.28
CA ILE A 31 -8.56 3.07 15.89
C ILE A 31 -9.16 1.76 15.35
N SER A 32 -8.93 1.47 14.08
CA SER A 32 -9.54 0.36 13.36
C SER A 32 -8.64 -0.88 13.22
N VAL A 33 -7.46 -0.90 13.86
CA VAL A 33 -6.59 -2.10 13.83
C VAL A 33 -7.33 -3.26 14.49
N PRO A 34 -7.66 -4.32 13.73
CA PRO A 34 -8.37 -5.47 14.28
C PRO A 34 -7.44 -6.26 15.20
N ALA A 35 -8.00 -6.77 16.31
CA ALA A 35 -7.33 -7.70 17.22
C ALA A 35 -8.33 -8.81 17.56
N ILE A 36 -8.41 -9.81 16.70
CA ILE A 36 -9.35 -10.93 16.86
C ILE A 36 -8.55 -12.15 17.37
N PRO A 37 -8.94 -12.78 18.46
CA PRO A 37 -8.30 -13.99 18.95
C PRO A 37 -8.19 -15.06 17.85
N SER A 38 -7.08 -15.77 17.81
CA SER A 38 -6.78 -16.81 16.82
C SER A 38 -6.58 -16.34 15.38
N PHE A 39 -6.50 -15.01 15.14
CA PHE A 39 -6.17 -14.43 13.84
C PHE A 39 -4.94 -13.53 13.94
N ALA A 40 -4.04 -13.63 12.94
CA ALA A 40 -2.94 -12.67 12.79
C ALA A 40 -3.43 -11.43 12.05
N THR A 41 -3.21 -10.24 12.60
CA THR A 41 -3.42 -8.99 11.87
C THR A 41 -2.19 -8.70 11.02
N ILE A 42 -2.36 -8.66 9.70
CA ILE A 42 -1.28 -8.41 8.75
C ILE A 42 -1.43 -7.03 8.15
N ILE A 43 -0.53 -6.13 8.55
CA ILE A 43 -0.50 -4.74 8.11
C ILE A 43 0.43 -4.63 6.91
N THR A 44 -0.14 -4.36 5.75
CA THR A 44 0.60 -4.15 4.50
C THR A 44 0.47 -2.71 4.04
N GLY A 45 1.18 -2.35 2.98
CA GLY A 45 1.14 -1.01 2.39
C GLY A 45 2.49 -0.61 1.83
N ILE A 46 2.51 0.48 1.08
CA ILE A 46 3.71 0.97 0.42
C ILE A 46 4.88 1.13 1.39
N ARG A 47 6.09 0.93 0.92
CA ARG A 47 7.32 1.19 1.69
C ARG A 47 7.30 2.62 2.25
N ARG A 48 7.74 2.81 3.50
CA ARG A 48 7.79 4.09 4.22
C ARG A 48 6.43 4.78 4.50
N CYS A 49 5.29 4.10 4.34
CA CYS A 49 3.98 4.67 4.74
C CYS A 49 3.73 4.72 6.25
N GLY A 50 4.66 4.16 7.06
CA GLY A 50 4.59 4.24 8.53
C GLY A 50 4.11 2.97 9.24
N LYS A 51 4.23 1.77 8.64
CA LYS A 51 3.82 0.49 9.25
C LYS A 51 4.45 0.25 10.61
N SER A 52 5.78 0.33 10.71
CA SER A 52 6.52 0.16 11.98
C SER A 52 6.14 1.23 13.01
N THR A 53 5.77 2.45 12.57
CA THR A 53 5.26 3.51 13.45
C THR A 53 3.87 3.16 13.98
N LEU A 54 2.98 2.62 13.13
CA LEU A 54 1.66 2.14 13.56
C LEU A 54 1.78 1.00 14.57
N LEU A 55 2.67 0.01 14.35
CA LEU A 55 2.94 -1.04 15.33
C LEU A 55 3.36 -0.46 16.69
N ARG A 56 4.24 0.55 16.67
CA ARG A 56 4.72 1.22 17.88
C ARG A 56 3.58 1.94 18.62
N GLN A 57 2.77 2.68 17.89
CA GLN A 57 1.61 3.36 18.45
C GLN A 57 0.59 2.37 19.03
N LEU A 58 0.35 1.26 18.34
CA LEU A 58 -0.54 0.21 18.79
C LEU A 58 -0.04 -0.45 20.07
N MET A 59 1.24 -0.86 20.08
CA MET A 59 1.88 -1.49 21.22
C MET A 59 1.84 -0.58 22.45
N SER A 60 2.27 0.68 22.33
CA SER A 60 2.36 1.60 23.46
C SER A 60 1.02 2.07 24.00
N ARG A 61 -0.06 2.02 23.19
CA ARG A 61 -1.39 2.52 23.61
C ARG A 61 -2.35 1.43 24.07
N LYS A 62 -2.17 0.19 23.60
CA LYS A 62 -3.15 -0.88 23.82
C LYS A 62 -2.59 -2.06 24.64
N TYR A 63 -1.28 -2.14 24.83
CA TYR A 63 -0.69 -3.33 25.44
C TYR A 63 0.41 -2.95 26.45
N ASP A 64 0.23 -3.30 27.72
CA ASP A 64 1.21 -3.09 28.79
C ASP A 64 2.39 -4.06 28.69
N SER A 65 2.16 -5.26 28.16
CA SER A 65 3.17 -6.30 27.98
C SER A 65 3.08 -6.86 26.56
N ALA A 66 4.12 -6.62 25.77
CA ALA A 66 4.22 -7.12 24.40
C ALA A 66 5.70 -7.24 23.98
N LEU A 67 5.95 -8.09 22.99
CA LEU A 67 7.26 -8.27 22.38
C LEU A 67 7.26 -7.71 20.95
N TYR A 68 8.28 -6.93 20.61
CA TYR A 68 8.53 -6.43 19.26
C TYR A 68 9.82 -7.01 18.71
N LEU A 69 9.81 -7.44 17.46
CA LEU A 69 11.00 -7.88 16.71
C LEU A 69 10.90 -7.44 15.26
N ASN A 70 11.91 -6.67 14.81
CA ASN A 70 12.12 -6.34 13.41
C ASN A 70 13.19 -7.28 12.84
N PHE A 71 12.82 -8.04 11.81
CA PHE A 71 13.70 -9.02 11.16
C PHE A 71 14.67 -8.40 10.14
N GLU A 72 14.56 -7.10 9.81
CA GLU A 72 15.58 -6.38 9.01
C GLU A 72 16.83 -6.02 9.83
N ASP A 73 16.87 -6.31 11.11
CA ASP A 73 18.05 -6.03 11.94
C ASP A 73 19.25 -6.85 11.48
N ILE A 74 20.37 -6.18 11.19
CA ILE A 74 21.59 -6.85 10.68
C ILE A 74 22.10 -7.94 11.60
N ARG A 75 21.85 -7.85 12.92
CA ARG A 75 22.21 -8.88 13.89
C ARG A 75 21.41 -10.18 13.68
N LEU A 76 20.30 -10.11 12.96
CA LEU A 76 19.46 -11.23 12.56
C LEU A 76 19.72 -11.70 11.12
N ALA A 77 20.76 -11.20 10.44
CA ALA A 77 21.05 -11.54 9.04
C ALA A 77 21.23 -13.05 8.78
N ASN A 78 21.64 -13.81 9.80
CA ASN A 78 21.80 -15.27 9.74
C ASN A 78 20.65 -16.01 10.44
N PHE A 79 19.54 -15.34 10.75
CA PHE A 79 18.35 -15.98 11.33
C PHE A 79 17.72 -16.90 10.29
N ASP A 80 17.48 -18.14 10.68
CA ASP A 80 16.88 -19.17 9.83
C ASP A 80 15.65 -19.81 10.50
N THR A 81 15.05 -20.77 9.83
CA THR A 81 13.83 -21.45 10.30
C THR A 81 14.01 -22.15 11.68
N ASP A 82 15.22 -22.68 11.96
CA ASP A 82 15.48 -23.38 13.22
C ASP A 82 15.59 -22.40 14.40
N ASP A 83 15.90 -21.13 14.12
CA ASP A 83 15.99 -20.08 15.14
C ASP A 83 14.62 -19.66 15.69
N PHE A 84 13.52 -19.96 14.99
CA PHE A 84 12.17 -19.73 15.53
C PHE A 84 11.93 -20.53 16.83
N THR A 85 12.50 -21.73 16.98
CA THR A 85 12.41 -22.48 18.24
C THR A 85 13.12 -21.74 19.39
N ARG A 86 14.23 -21.05 19.11
CA ARG A 86 14.94 -20.24 20.12
C ARG A 86 14.19 -18.97 20.45
N LEU A 87 13.61 -18.33 19.42
CA LEU A 87 12.75 -17.16 19.60
C LEU A 87 11.53 -17.52 20.46
N GLN A 88 10.91 -18.66 20.23
CA GLN A 88 9.77 -19.12 21.05
C GLN A 88 10.16 -19.26 22.52
N ARG A 89 11.30 -19.87 22.83
CA ARG A 89 11.80 -19.98 24.22
C ARG A 89 12.00 -18.60 24.87
N GLU A 90 12.48 -17.61 24.12
CA GLU A 90 12.62 -16.23 24.61
C GLU A 90 11.26 -15.58 24.85
N ILE A 91 10.25 -15.83 24.00
CA ILE A 91 8.87 -15.34 24.17
C ILE A 91 8.28 -15.93 25.46
N GLU A 92 8.40 -17.23 25.66
CA GLU A 92 7.93 -17.95 26.85
C GLU A 92 8.63 -17.45 28.13
N ARG A 93 9.97 -17.30 28.08
CA ARG A 93 10.77 -16.77 29.21
C ARG A 93 10.32 -15.36 29.62
N ARG A 94 9.92 -14.51 28.67
CA ARG A 94 9.45 -13.16 28.91
C ARG A 94 7.99 -13.09 29.34
N ASN A 95 7.28 -14.22 29.30
CA ASN A 95 5.86 -14.35 29.67
C ASN A 95 4.96 -13.31 28.98
N VAL A 96 5.15 -13.08 27.68
CA VAL A 96 4.35 -12.19 26.86
C VAL A 96 3.37 -12.97 26.00
N ARG A 97 2.20 -12.41 25.71
CA ARG A 97 1.17 -13.01 24.86
C ARG A 97 0.84 -12.20 23.62
N VAL A 98 1.42 -11.04 23.48
CA VAL A 98 1.20 -10.15 22.34
C VAL A 98 2.52 -9.94 21.61
N LEU A 99 2.54 -10.26 20.32
CA LEU A 99 3.75 -10.27 19.50
C LEU A 99 3.58 -9.31 18.31
N PHE A 100 4.58 -8.49 18.10
CA PHE A 100 4.69 -7.55 16.99
C PHE A 100 5.90 -7.92 16.14
N PHE A 101 5.68 -8.45 14.95
CA PHE A 101 6.72 -8.86 14.01
C PHE A 101 6.76 -7.94 12.80
N ASP A 102 7.86 -7.21 12.68
CA ASP A 102 8.09 -6.26 11.60
C ASP A 102 8.98 -6.92 10.53
N GLU A 103 8.50 -6.92 9.25
CA GLU A 103 9.17 -7.48 8.07
C GLU A 103 9.55 -8.98 8.22
N ILE A 104 8.72 -9.80 8.89
CA ILE A 104 8.99 -11.23 9.15
C ILE A 104 9.15 -12.07 7.87
N GLN A 105 8.57 -11.64 6.74
CA GLN A 105 8.66 -12.35 5.46
C GLN A 105 10.08 -12.48 4.90
N ILE A 106 11.05 -11.83 5.49
CA ILE A 106 12.46 -12.01 5.15
C ILE A 106 12.92 -13.42 5.50
N ILE A 107 12.31 -14.04 6.52
CA ILE A 107 12.69 -15.37 6.99
C ILE A 107 11.84 -16.43 6.27
N PRO A 108 12.45 -17.42 5.60
CA PRO A 108 11.71 -18.51 4.96
C PRO A 108 10.86 -19.29 5.96
N LYS A 109 9.67 -19.73 5.54
CA LYS A 109 8.72 -20.55 6.33
C LYS A 109 8.21 -19.87 7.62
N TRP A 110 8.25 -18.53 7.67
CA TRP A 110 7.74 -17.75 8.79
C TRP A 110 6.25 -18.02 9.06
N GLU A 111 5.48 -18.35 8.03
CA GLU A 111 4.06 -18.66 8.13
C GLU A 111 3.76 -19.90 8.99
N ILE A 112 4.69 -20.88 9.00
CA ILE A 112 4.58 -22.08 9.85
C ILE A 112 4.70 -21.66 11.33
N PHE A 113 5.67 -20.80 11.63
CA PHE A 113 5.87 -20.29 13.00
C PHE A 113 4.66 -19.47 13.47
N ILE A 114 4.12 -18.60 12.61
CA ILE A 114 2.91 -17.82 12.93
C ILE A 114 1.72 -18.72 13.19
N HIS A 115 1.53 -19.76 12.36
CA HIS A 115 0.45 -20.75 12.58
C HIS A 115 0.58 -21.44 13.93
N GLN A 116 1.79 -21.82 14.34
CA GLN A 116 2.06 -22.41 15.65
C GLN A 116 1.69 -21.43 16.77
N MET A 117 2.15 -20.17 16.70
CA MET A 117 1.85 -19.15 17.71
C MET A 117 0.33 -18.89 17.83
N LEU A 118 -0.41 -18.92 16.71
CA LEU A 118 -1.87 -18.79 16.74
C LEU A 118 -2.55 -19.98 17.43
N ASN A 119 -2.01 -21.20 17.27
CA ASN A 119 -2.53 -22.39 17.98
C ASN A 119 -2.26 -22.32 19.48
N GLU A 120 -1.22 -21.62 19.89
CA GLU A 120 -0.86 -21.35 21.28
C GLU A 120 -1.51 -20.07 21.84
N GLU A 121 -2.52 -19.52 21.13
CA GLU A 121 -3.35 -18.38 21.54
C GLU A 121 -2.58 -17.05 21.71
N TYR A 122 -1.49 -16.86 20.98
CA TYR A 122 -0.83 -15.56 20.91
C TYR A 122 -1.62 -14.56 20.05
N THR A 123 -1.62 -13.29 20.45
CA THR A 123 -2.10 -12.19 19.62
C THR A 123 -0.97 -11.68 18.74
N LEU A 124 -1.18 -11.65 17.41
CA LEU A 124 -0.13 -11.42 16.44
C LEU A 124 -0.43 -10.20 15.56
N PHE A 125 0.53 -9.28 15.49
CA PHE A 125 0.56 -8.16 14.56
C PHE A 125 1.81 -8.28 13.69
N ILE A 126 1.62 -8.33 12.39
CA ILE A 126 2.67 -8.57 11.41
C ILE A 126 2.67 -7.44 10.40
N THR A 127 3.85 -6.97 9.98
CA THR A 127 3.95 -6.03 8.86
C THR A 127 4.71 -6.60 7.69
N GLY A 128 4.45 -6.02 6.53
CA GLY A 128 5.26 -6.22 5.33
C GLY A 128 4.98 -5.21 4.23
N SER A 129 5.99 -4.96 3.41
CA SER A 129 5.96 -3.95 2.36
C SER A 129 5.28 -4.40 1.06
N ASN A 130 4.75 -5.63 0.99
CA ASN A 130 4.22 -6.18 -0.25
C ASN A 130 2.91 -6.94 -0.01
N ALA A 131 1.93 -6.74 -0.90
CA ALA A 131 0.64 -7.45 -0.87
C ALA A 131 0.76 -8.96 -1.14
N SER A 132 1.87 -9.44 -1.72
CA SER A 132 2.09 -10.88 -1.93
C SER A 132 2.16 -11.67 -0.62
N LEU A 133 2.48 -11.01 0.52
CA LEU A 133 2.30 -11.58 1.85
C LEU A 133 0.89 -12.13 2.09
N LEU A 134 -0.12 -11.55 1.42
CA LEU A 134 -1.52 -11.93 1.61
C LEU A 134 -1.98 -13.05 0.65
N SER A 135 -1.24 -13.35 -0.42
CA SER A 135 -1.80 -14.15 -1.51
C SER A 135 -1.14 -15.51 -1.78
N SER A 136 0.18 -15.65 -1.67
CA SER A 136 0.87 -16.89 -2.06
C SER A 136 1.39 -17.71 -0.88
N GLU A 137 1.87 -17.04 0.15
CA GLU A 137 2.49 -17.71 1.29
C GLU A 137 1.46 -18.06 2.38
N LEU A 138 0.41 -17.24 2.52
CA LEU A 138 -0.63 -17.46 3.52
C LEU A 138 -1.68 -18.50 3.12
N GLY A 139 -1.91 -18.70 1.81
CA GLY A 139 -2.95 -19.61 1.32
C GLY A 139 -2.73 -21.07 1.68
N THR A 140 -1.49 -21.47 1.92
CA THR A 140 -1.12 -22.88 2.21
C THR A 140 -1.04 -23.20 3.70
N HIS A 141 -0.58 -22.28 4.53
CA HIS A 141 -0.29 -22.58 5.93
C HIS A 141 -1.19 -21.86 6.95
N LEU A 142 -1.56 -20.60 6.74
CA LEU A 142 -2.43 -19.88 7.68
C LEU A 142 -3.93 -20.17 7.49
N THR A 143 -4.31 -20.89 6.43
CA THR A 143 -5.69 -21.42 6.22
C THR A 143 -6.82 -20.44 6.59
N GLY A 144 -6.68 -19.16 6.17
CA GLY A 144 -7.68 -18.12 6.42
C GLY A 144 -7.64 -17.48 7.82
N ARG A 145 -6.69 -17.83 8.69
CA ARG A 145 -6.56 -17.24 10.03
C ARG A 145 -5.72 -15.96 10.04
N HIS A 146 -6.01 -15.06 9.11
CA HIS A 146 -5.38 -13.74 9.03
C HIS A 146 -6.41 -12.67 8.66
N ILE A 147 -6.15 -11.46 9.11
CA ILE A 147 -6.96 -10.28 8.80
C ILE A 147 -6.04 -9.28 8.11
N PRO A 148 -6.25 -9.04 6.81
CA PRO A 148 -5.46 -8.04 6.09
C PRO A 148 -5.90 -6.62 6.48
N MET A 149 -4.91 -5.75 6.67
CA MET A 149 -5.10 -4.33 6.88
C MET A 149 -4.10 -3.57 6.01
N GLU A 150 -4.60 -2.74 5.12
CA GLU A 150 -3.75 -1.89 4.29
C GLU A 150 -3.54 -0.54 4.98
N LEU A 151 -2.27 -0.15 5.16
CA LEU A 151 -1.89 1.16 5.65
C LEU A 151 -1.45 2.04 4.46
N PHE A 152 -2.13 3.15 4.32
CA PHE A 152 -1.82 4.16 3.29
C PHE A 152 -0.80 5.19 3.79
N PRO A 153 -0.15 5.96 2.91
CA PRO A 153 0.47 7.23 3.27
C PRO A 153 -0.49 8.14 4.03
N PHE A 154 -0.05 9.26 4.57
CA PHE A 154 -0.96 10.19 5.28
C PHE A 154 -2.17 10.52 4.42
N SER A 155 -3.36 10.49 5.02
CA SER A 155 -4.55 11.10 4.44
C SER A 155 -4.40 12.62 4.40
N TYR A 156 -5.25 13.33 3.65
CA TYR A 156 -5.26 14.79 3.68
C TYR A 156 -5.48 15.32 5.10
N SER A 157 -6.37 14.70 5.87
CA SER A 157 -6.60 15.01 7.28
C SER A 157 -5.35 14.79 8.16
N GLU A 158 -4.66 13.65 7.99
CA GLU A 158 -3.39 13.37 8.68
C GLU A 158 -2.29 14.37 8.28
N TYR A 159 -2.22 14.75 6.99
CA TYR A 159 -1.30 15.76 6.49
C TYR A 159 -1.55 17.13 7.12
N LEU A 160 -2.81 17.60 7.15
CA LEU A 160 -3.18 18.84 7.81
C LEU A 160 -2.82 18.84 9.30
N SER A 161 -3.11 17.75 9.99
CA SER A 161 -2.76 17.57 11.40
C SER A 161 -1.25 17.59 11.61
N PHE A 162 -0.48 16.93 10.74
CA PHE A 162 0.98 16.90 10.82
C PHE A 162 1.61 18.26 10.57
N LYS A 163 1.10 19.00 9.56
CA LYS A 163 1.61 20.35 9.20
C LYS A 163 1.00 21.46 10.04
N SER A 164 0.04 21.16 10.93
CA SER A 164 -0.72 22.16 11.72
C SER A 164 -1.35 23.23 10.82
N ARG A 165 -1.98 22.81 9.71
CA ARG A 165 -2.60 23.69 8.73
C ARG A 165 -4.14 23.54 8.71
N PRO A 166 -4.90 24.61 8.39
CA PRO A 166 -6.34 24.53 8.16
C PRO A 166 -6.61 23.80 6.82
N ALA A 167 -7.85 23.34 6.67
CA ALA A 167 -8.35 22.81 5.40
C ALA A 167 -8.78 23.99 4.50
N ASP A 168 -7.94 24.36 3.55
CA ASP A 168 -8.14 25.40 2.58
C ASP A 168 -7.56 25.02 1.22
N GLU A 169 -7.71 25.88 0.22
CA GLU A 169 -7.26 25.62 -1.13
C GLU A 169 -5.72 25.48 -1.19
N ASP A 170 -4.98 26.33 -0.47
CA ASP A 170 -3.52 26.30 -0.43
C ASP A 170 -3.00 24.99 0.14
N SER A 171 -3.58 24.54 1.24
CA SER A 171 -3.20 23.27 1.88
C SER A 171 -3.56 22.07 1.00
N LEU A 172 -4.67 22.13 0.26
CA LEU A 172 -5.04 21.09 -0.70
C LEU A 172 -4.05 21.04 -1.86
N LEU A 173 -3.69 22.17 -2.46
CA LEU A 173 -2.70 22.25 -3.54
C LEU A 173 -1.33 21.74 -3.07
N ASN A 174 -0.92 22.09 -1.85
CA ASN A 174 0.30 21.54 -1.25
C ASN A 174 0.22 20.00 -1.10
N TYR A 175 -0.90 19.47 -0.62
CA TYR A 175 -1.05 18.01 -0.51
C TYR A 175 -1.07 17.32 -1.88
N LEU A 176 -1.69 17.92 -2.90
CA LEU A 176 -1.66 17.41 -4.28
C LEU A 176 -0.25 17.40 -4.87
N ARG A 177 0.63 18.32 -4.41
CA ARG A 177 2.05 18.34 -4.78
C ARG A 177 2.89 17.36 -3.97
N ASP A 178 2.76 17.39 -2.64
CA ASP A 178 3.68 16.72 -1.71
C ASP A 178 3.33 15.24 -1.51
N GLY A 179 2.06 14.88 -1.69
CA GLY A 179 1.56 13.55 -1.31
C GLY A 179 1.49 13.35 0.21
N GLY A 180 1.50 12.09 0.63
CA GLY A 180 1.34 11.70 2.04
C GLY A 180 2.46 10.82 2.60
N ILE A 181 3.59 10.61 1.91
CA ILE A 181 4.71 9.84 2.45
C ILE A 181 5.26 10.53 3.70
N PRO A 182 5.11 9.95 4.91
CA PRO A 182 5.41 10.63 6.18
C PRO A 182 6.82 11.20 6.26
N GLU A 183 7.81 10.48 5.76
CA GLU A 183 9.21 10.89 5.80
C GLU A 183 9.48 12.08 4.88
N TYR A 184 8.85 12.12 3.71
CA TYR A 184 8.91 13.27 2.81
C TYR A 184 8.19 14.48 3.39
N VAL A 185 6.97 14.29 3.90
CA VAL A 185 6.18 15.37 4.52
C VAL A 185 6.92 16.00 5.71
N LYS A 186 7.75 15.22 6.43
CA LYS A 186 8.58 15.70 7.54
C LYS A 186 9.79 16.51 7.07
N ASN A 187 10.52 16.04 6.05
CA ASN A 187 11.85 16.54 5.69
C ASN A 187 11.87 17.40 4.43
N GLU A 188 10.84 17.33 3.59
CA GLU A 188 10.66 18.10 2.34
C GLU A 188 11.85 17.96 1.35
N SER A 189 12.46 16.78 1.30
CA SER A 189 13.62 16.51 0.43
C SER A 189 13.23 15.54 -0.69
N GLU A 190 13.32 15.99 -1.94
CA GLU A 190 13.01 15.22 -3.16
C GLU A 190 13.82 13.90 -3.24
N ILE A 191 15.06 13.90 -2.72
CA ILE A 191 15.89 12.69 -2.66
C ILE A 191 15.15 11.53 -1.98
N ILE A 192 14.28 11.81 -1.00
CA ILE A 192 13.51 10.79 -0.29
C ILE A 192 12.55 10.06 -1.24
N LEU A 193 11.83 10.79 -2.10
CA LEU A 193 10.88 10.22 -3.05
C LEU A 193 11.60 9.46 -4.16
N ASN A 194 12.67 10.02 -4.72
CA ASN A 194 13.50 9.36 -5.72
C ASN A 194 14.08 8.04 -5.20
N THR A 195 14.69 8.08 -4.01
CA THR A 195 15.23 6.87 -3.37
C THR A 195 14.13 5.85 -3.10
N LEU A 196 12.93 6.29 -2.70
CA LEU A 196 11.81 5.40 -2.43
C LEU A 196 11.31 4.70 -3.70
N ILE A 197 11.21 5.44 -4.83
CA ILE A 197 10.85 4.85 -6.12
C ILE A 197 11.88 3.78 -6.51
N ASP A 198 13.18 4.08 -6.36
CA ASP A 198 14.25 3.14 -6.65
C ASP A 198 14.21 1.90 -5.75
N ASP A 199 14.01 2.07 -4.46
CA ASP A 199 13.86 0.96 -3.52
C ASP A 199 12.67 0.06 -3.89
N ILE A 200 11.52 0.64 -4.27
CA ILE A 200 10.35 -0.12 -4.70
C ILE A 200 10.65 -0.89 -5.98
N LEU A 201 11.18 -0.22 -7.01
CA LEU A 201 11.44 -0.85 -8.30
C LEU A 201 12.52 -1.93 -8.21
N ILE A 202 13.60 -1.68 -7.47
CA ILE A 202 14.74 -2.60 -7.40
C ILE A 202 14.49 -3.70 -6.37
N ARG A 203 14.20 -3.33 -5.11
CA ARG A 203 14.12 -4.32 -4.01
C ARG A 203 12.78 -5.05 -3.98
N ASP A 204 11.67 -4.29 -4.07
CA ASP A 204 10.35 -4.88 -3.88
C ASP A 204 9.82 -5.55 -5.16
N ILE A 205 10.31 -5.14 -6.36
CA ILE A 205 9.89 -5.71 -7.64
C ILE A 205 11.01 -6.51 -8.31
N ALA A 206 12.11 -5.89 -8.75
CA ALA A 206 13.09 -6.53 -9.63
C ALA A 206 13.80 -7.71 -8.97
N ILE A 207 14.36 -7.54 -7.78
CA ILE A 207 15.05 -8.62 -7.05
C ILE A 207 14.07 -9.75 -6.72
N ARG A 208 12.89 -9.42 -6.19
CA ARG A 208 11.90 -10.42 -5.77
C ARG A 208 11.35 -11.26 -6.92
N ASN A 209 11.18 -10.67 -8.11
CA ASN A 209 10.65 -11.35 -9.29
C ASN A 209 11.73 -11.74 -10.30
N SER A 210 13.02 -11.65 -9.91
CA SER A 210 14.17 -11.99 -10.75
C SER A 210 14.17 -11.27 -12.12
N ILE A 211 13.73 -9.99 -12.14
CA ILE A 211 13.69 -9.17 -13.35
C ILE A 211 15.09 -8.69 -13.67
N LYS A 212 15.57 -9.00 -14.87
CA LYS A 212 16.90 -8.59 -15.35
C LYS A 212 16.88 -7.19 -15.97
N ASP A 213 15.83 -6.85 -16.68
CA ASP A 213 15.70 -5.57 -17.36
C ASP A 213 14.98 -4.54 -16.44
N VAL A 214 15.74 -3.93 -15.57
CA VAL A 214 15.29 -2.89 -14.65
C VAL A 214 15.00 -1.58 -15.38
N ASN A 215 15.65 -1.34 -16.53
CA ASN A 215 15.45 -0.09 -17.28
C ASN A 215 14.04 -0.03 -17.90
N SER A 216 13.59 -1.10 -18.55
CA SER A 216 12.22 -1.20 -19.08
C SER A 216 11.18 -1.13 -17.97
N LEU A 217 11.43 -1.79 -16.83
CA LEU A 217 10.56 -1.70 -15.64
C LEU A 217 10.45 -0.23 -15.19
N ARG A 218 11.57 0.49 -15.03
CA ARG A 218 11.59 1.89 -14.61
C ARG A 218 10.89 2.80 -15.62
N ALA A 219 11.21 2.68 -16.91
CA ALA A 219 10.63 3.52 -17.95
C ALA A 219 9.09 3.37 -18.01
N LEU A 220 8.60 2.14 -17.86
CA LEU A 220 7.16 1.89 -17.76
C LEU A 220 6.55 2.48 -16.49
N ALA A 221 7.20 2.38 -15.33
CA ALA A 221 6.72 2.98 -14.08
C ALA A 221 6.58 4.50 -14.21
N VAL A 222 7.61 5.18 -14.75
CA VAL A 222 7.60 6.62 -15.02
C VAL A 222 6.45 7.00 -15.97
N TYR A 223 6.28 6.25 -17.06
CA TYR A 223 5.18 6.47 -17.99
C TYR A 223 3.81 6.37 -17.31
N LEU A 224 3.58 5.34 -16.49
CA LEU A 224 2.31 5.13 -15.82
C LEU A 224 2.04 6.18 -14.74
N LEU A 225 3.06 6.56 -13.95
CA LEU A 225 2.97 7.63 -12.95
C LEU A 225 2.71 9.02 -13.60
N SER A 226 3.25 9.24 -14.79
CA SER A 226 2.97 10.47 -15.58
C SER A 226 1.57 10.48 -16.22
N ASN A 227 0.88 9.33 -16.24
CA ASN A 227 -0.42 9.17 -16.90
C ASN A 227 -1.52 8.72 -15.94
N ILE A 228 -1.45 9.11 -14.66
CA ILE A 228 -2.51 8.82 -13.68
C ILE A 228 -3.87 9.35 -14.15
N GLY A 229 -4.95 8.66 -13.82
CA GLY A 229 -6.31 8.96 -14.27
C GLY A 229 -6.62 8.49 -15.71
N ASN A 230 -5.61 8.14 -16.51
CA ASN A 230 -5.81 7.73 -17.90
C ASN A 230 -5.99 6.21 -18.04
N PRO A 231 -6.83 5.77 -19.03
CA PRO A 231 -6.97 4.35 -19.35
C PRO A 231 -5.71 3.80 -20.05
N VAL A 232 -5.16 2.72 -19.52
CA VAL A 232 -4.00 2.01 -20.09
C VAL A 232 -4.37 0.59 -20.50
N SER A 233 -3.71 0.07 -21.53
CA SER A 233 -3.92 -1.27 -22.06
C SER A 233 -2.58 -1.89 -22.44
N ALA A 234 -2.28 -3.07 -21.91
CA ALA A 234 -1.06 -3.80 -22.22
C ALA A 234 -0.84 -3.99 -23.72
N GLY A 235 -1.92 -4.30 -24.48
CA GLY A 235 -1.83 -4.47 -25.94
C GLY A 235 -1.41 -3.20 -26.71
N LYS A 236 -1.79 -2.00 -26.22
CA LYS A 236 -1.42 -0.73 -26.84
C LYS A 236 0.03 -0.31 -26.54
N LEU A 237 0.62 -0.87 -25.48
CA LEU A 237 1.98 -0.55 -25.07
C LEU A 237 3.03 -1.48 -25.71
N VAL A 238 2.61 -2.57 -26.38
CA VAL A 238 3.54 -3.50 -27.05
C VAL A 238 4.44 -2.75 -28.03
N GLY A 239 5.75 -3.00 -27.92
CA GLY A 239 6.78 -2.31 -28.69
C GLY A 239 7.31 -1.02 -28.05
N MET A 240 6.71 -0.57 -26.94
CA MET A 240 7.28 0.51 -26.12
C MET A 240 8.22 -0.08 -25.04
N PHE A 241 9.18 0.71 -24.61
CA PHE A 241 10.11 0.38 -23.51
C PHE A 241 10.86 -0.96 -23.72
N ASP A 242 11.18 -1.31 -24.98
CA ASP A 242 11.81 -2.58 -25.39
C ASP A 242 11.02 -3.86 -24.98
N ILE A 243 9.75 -3.71 -24.58
CA ILE A 243 8.88 -4.83 -24.20
C ILE A 243 8.05 -5.28 -25.41
N LYS A 244 8.25 -6.54 -25.83
CA LYS A 244 7.65 -7.11 -27.06
C LYS A 244 6.35 -7.89 -26.83
N ALA A 245 6.04 -8.26 -25.57
CA ALA A 245 4.88 -9.09 -25.25
C ALA A 245 3.90 -8.38 -24.33
N ALA A 246 2.60 -8.46 -24.61
CA ALA A 246 1.55 -7.93 -23.76
C ALA A 246 1.50 -8.60 -22.38
N SER A 247 1.87 -9.89 -22.30
CA SER A 247 1.96 -10.61 -21.01
C SER A 247 2.96 -9.98 -20.05
N THR A 248 4.12 -9.53 -20.53
CA THR A 248 5.13 -8.86 -19.70
C THR A 248 4.60 -7.55 -19.10
N PHE A 249 3.81 -6.78 -19.88
CA PHE A 249 3.15 -5.59 -19.33
C PHE A 249 2.15 -5.96 -18.22
N LEU A 250 1.37 -7.02 -18.39
CA LEU A 250 0.43 -7.49 -17.37
C LEU A 250 1.15 -7.96 -16.10
N ASP A 251 2.28 -8.65 -16.25
CA ASP A 251 3.13 -9.02 -15.12
C ASP A 251 3.64 -7.79 -14.39
N TYR A 252 4.16 -6.80 -15.11
CA TYR A 252 4.66 -5.55 -14.51
C TYR A 252 3.54 -4.75 -13.84
N PHE A 253 2.34 -4.67 -14.42
CA PHE A 253 1.18 -4.07 -13.76
C PHE A 253 0.86 -4.77 -12.44
N SER A 254 0.87 -6.12 -12.44
CA SER A 254 0.68 -6.90 -11.21
C SER A 254 1.77 -6.64 -10.17
N PHE A 255 3.03 -6.48 -10.59
CA PHE A 255 4.13 -6.18 -9.68
C PHE A 255 4.01 -4.78 -9.06
N TYR A 256 3.62 -3.76 -9.86
CA TYR A 256 3.37 -2.41 -9.35
C TYR A 256 2.20 -2.39 -8.35
N GLN A 257 1.12 -3.15 -8.60
CA GLN A 257 0.01 -3.28 -7.65
C GLN A 257 0.46 -3.96 -6.35
N ARG A 258 1.18 -5.07 -6.45
CA ARG A 258 1.66 -5.82 -5.27
C ARG A 258 2.65 -5.02 -4.42
N SER A 259 3.44 -4.13 -5.02
CA SER A 259 4.34 -3.23 -4.31
C SER A 259 3.68 -1.95 -3.81
N TYR A 260 2.38 -1.78 -4.03
CA TYR A 260 1.63 -0.57 -3.70
C TYR A 260 2.19 0.70 -4.36
N LEU A 261 2.81 0.60 -5.54
CA LEU A 261 3.24 1.76 -6.31
C LEU A 261 2.08 2.35 -7.12
N LEU A 262 1.35 1.47 -7.81
CA LEU A 262 0.24 1.82 -8.68
C LEU A 262 -0.97 0.93 -8.42
N GLU A 263 -2.16 1.44 -8.72
CA GLU A 263 -3.40 0.67 -8.76
C GLU A 263 -4.07 0.80 -10.13
N PHE A 264 -4.80 -0.24 -10.55
CA PHE A 264 -5.45 -0.31 -11.85
C PHE A 264 -6.92 -0.67 -11.66
N ILE A 265 -7.82 0.29 -11.85
CA ILE A 265 -9.25 0.04 -11.73
C ILE A 265 -9.87 -0.36 -13.09
N PRO A 266 -10.73 -1.38 -13.11
CA PRO A 266 -11.38 -1.85 -14.33
C PRO A 266 -12.55 -0.95 -14.73
N ILE A 267 -12.99 -1.08 -15.97
CA ILE A 267 -14.29 -0.57 -16.38
C ILE A 267 -15.41 -1.29 -15.61
N PHE A 268 -16.46 -0.56 -15.23
CA PHE A 268 -17.62 -1.18 -14.62
C PHE A 268 -18.37 -2.07 -15.62
N SER A 269 -18.58 -3.31 -15.23
CA SER A 269 -19.40 -4.27 -15.98
C SER A 269 -19.81 -5.40 -15.05
N TYR A 270 -20.99 -5.95 -15.22
CA TYR A 270 -21.38 -7.20 -14.55
C TYR A 270 -20.66 -8.43 -15.13
N SER A 271 -19.99 -8.29 -16.28
CA SER A 271 -19.18 -9.35 -16.90
C SER A 271 -17.70 -9.19 -16.57
N LEU A 272 -17.13 -10.14 -15.81
CA LEU A 272 -15.70 -10.20 -15.52
C LEU A 272 -14.84 -10.27 -16.81
N LYS A 273 -15.34 -10.90 -17.87
CA LYS A 273 -14.69 -10.96 -19.17
C LYS A 273 -14.54 -9.57 -19.79
N VAL A 274 -15.56 -8.72 -19.64
CA VAL A 274 -15.51 -7.33 -20.11
C VAL A 274 -14.51 -6.54 -19.28
N GLN A 275 -14.56 -6.64 -17.95
CA GLN A 275 -13.63 -5.96 -17.05
C GLN A 275 -12.16 -6.32 -17.36
N SER A 276 -11.87 -7.62 -17.61
CA SER A 276 -10.49 -8.07 -17.83
C SER A 276 -9.92 -7.66 -19.19
N ARG A 277 -10.75 -7.51 -20.23
CA ARG A 277 -10.30 -7.22 -21.60
C ARG A 277 -10.18 -5.74 -21.92
N ASN A 278 -10.90 -4.91 -21.19
CA ASN A 278 -10.89 -3.47 -21.42
C ASN A 278 -9.70 -2.78 -20.75
N PRO A 279 -9.31 -1.58 -21.25
CA PRO A 279 -8.31 -0.75 -20.57
C PRO A 279 -8.68 -0.51 -19.11
N LYS A 280 -7.67 -0.35 -18.26
CA LYS A 280 -7.84 0.01 -16.85
C LYS A 280 -7.35 1.44 -16.63
N LYS A 281 -8.04 2.23 -15.80
CA LYS A 281 -7.49 3.52 -15.35
C LYS A 281 -6.39 3.24 -14.32
N VAL A 282 -5.27 3.97 -14.43
CA VAL A 282 -4.12 3.84 -13.54
C VAL A 282 -4.10 4.97 -12.52
N TYR A 283 -3.82 4.65 -11.26
CA TYR A 283 -3.68 5.61 -10.16
C TYR A 283 -2.42 5.32 -9.35
N SER A 284 -1.80 6.40 -8.85
CA SER A 284 -0.69 6.30 -7.91
C SER A 284 -1.21 6.10 -6.49
N MET A 285 -0.48 5.32 -5.70
CA MET A 285 -0.78 5.17 -4.27
C MET A 285 -0.25 6.33 -3.42
N ASP A 286 0.52 7.24 -4.03
CA ASP A 286 0.92 8.52 -3.44
C ASP A 286 1.17 9.57 -4.52
N LEU A 287 0.66 10.78 -4.30
CA LEU A 287 0.77 11.87 -5.28
C LEU A 287 2.19 12.46 -5.35
N GLY A 288 2.92 12.48 -4.24
CA GLY A 288 4.31 12.91 -4.22
C GLY A 288 5.18 12.04 -5.12
N LEU A 289 4.99 10.69 -5.07
CA LEU A 289 5.68 9.76 -5.96
C LEU A 289 5.30 9.98 -7.43
N ALA A 290 4.03 10.26 -7.72
CA ALA A 290 3.58 10.54 -9.08
C ALA A 290 4.21 11.83 -9.62
N ASN A 291 4.28 12.87 -8.81
CA ASN A 291 4.87 14.15 -9.19
C ASN A 291 6.38 14.02 -9.41
N GLU A 292 7.08 13.34 -8.51
CA GLU A 292 8.53 13.16 -8.58
C GLU A 292 8.94 12.32 -9.79
N ALA A 293 8.21 11.26 -10.09
CA ALA A 293 8.49 10.41 -11.24
C ALA A 293 8.03 11.03 -12.57
N SER A 294 7.15 12.03 -12.54
CA SER A 294 6.52 12.55 -13.76
C SER A 294 7.51 13.30 -14.63
N ALA A 295 7.57 12.91 -15.90
CA ALA A 295 8.26 13.66 -16.95
C ALA A 295 7.41 14.82 -17.52
N ASN A 296 6.19 15.02 -17.03
CA ASN A 296 5.27 16.02 -17.56
C ASN A 296 5.53 17.39 -16.95
N PHE A 297 5.69 18.38 -17.83
CA PHE A 297 5.83 19.80 -17.45
C PHE A 297 4.49 20.50 -17.23
N SER A 298 3.34 19.85 -17.49
CA SER A 298 2.01 20.42 -17.29
C SER A 298 1.45 20.05 -15.92
N ASP A 299 0.95 21.06 -15.20
CA ASP A 299 0.26 20.87 -13.94
C ASP A 299 -1.16 20.32 -14.20
N ASN A 300 -1.29 18.99 -14.18
CA ASN A 300 -2.55 18.31 -14.43
C ASN A 300 -3.35 18.16 -13.12
N THR A 301 -3.76 19.31 -12.55
CA THR A 301 -4.47 19.38 -11.27
C THR A 301 -5.76 18.54 -11.27
N GLY A 302 -6.44 18.42 -12.42
CA GLY A 302 -7.65 17.59 -12.56
C GLY A 302 -7.36 16.09 -12.26
N HIS A 303 -6.35 15.51 -12.90
CA HIS A 303 -5.99 14.12 -12.66
C HIS A 303 -5.40 13.89 -11.26
N LYS A 304 -4.68 14.86 -10.70
CA LYS A 304 -4.20 14.79 -9.31
C LYS A 304 -5.37 14.78 -8.32
N LEU A 305 -6.38 15.61 -8.54
CA LEU A 305 -7.60 15.63 -7.74
C LEU A 305 -8.38 14.31 -7.89
N GLU A 306 -8.51 13.80 -9.11
CA GLU A 306 -9.12 12.49 -9.37
C GLU A 306 -8.36 11.38 -8.62
N ASN A 307 -7.02 11.37 -8.67
CA ASN A 307 -6.21 10.43 -7.91
C ASN A 307 -6.39 10.57 -6.38
N LEU A 308 -6.53 11.79 -5.88
CA LEU A 308 -6.81 12.01 -4.46
C LEU A 308 -8.16 11.40 -4.05
N ILE A 309 -9.21 11.60 -4.86
CA ILE A 309 -10.52 10.98 -4.64
C ILE A 309 -10.42 9.46 -4.69
N PHE A 310 -9.68 8.90 -5.67
CA PHE A 310 -9.38 7.48 -5.71
C PHE A 310 -8.77 6.97 -4.40
N LEU A 311 -7.74 7.64 -3.88
CA LEU A 311 -7.09 7.27 -2.61
C LEU A 311 -8.06 7.34 -1.42
N HIS A 312 -8.96 8.32 -1.42
CA HIS A 312 -10.01 8.41 -0.39
C HIS A 312 -10.99 7.24 -0.47
N LEU A 313 -11.45 6.89 -1.68
CA LEU A 313 -12.35 5.76 -1.90
C LEU A 313 -11.69 4.43 -1.55
N ARG A 314 -10.41 4.26 -1.92
CA ARG A 314 -9.62 3.04 -1.68
C ARG A 314 -9.44 2.69 -0.19
N ARG A 315 -9.55 3.69 0.69
CA ARG A 315 -9.52 3.49 2.16
C ARG A 315 -10.83 2.92 2.72
N LYS A 316 -11.88 2.86 1.91
CA LYS A 316 -13.22 2.38 2.30
C LYS A 316 -13.51 1.02 1.65
N PRO A 317 -14.41 0.21 2.26
CA PRO A 317 -14.88 -1.01 1.61
C PRO A 317 -15.58 -0.71 0.26
N GLY A 318 -15.43 -1.60 -0.69
CA GLY A 318 -16.09 -1.52 -1.98
C GLY A 318 -15.15 -1.75 -3.17
N ASN A 319 -15.72 -2.20 -4.28
CA ASN A 319 -15.01 -2.34 -5.54
C ASN A 319 -15.11 -1.02 -6.31
N ILE A 320 -13.98 -0.44 -6.66
CA ILE A 320 -13.88 0.81 -7.42
C ILE A 320 -13.67 0.45 -8.88
N CYS A 321 -14.54 0.99 -9.74
CA CYS A 321 -14.47 0.88 -11.19
C CYS A 321 -14.63 2.28 -11.80
N TYR A 322 -14.37 2.42 -13.10
CA TYR A 322 -14.81 3.59 -13.87
C TYR A 322 -15.91 3.20 -14.86
N TYR A 323 -16.74 4.16 -15.30
CA TYR A 323 -17.74 3.91 -16.34
C TYR A 323 -17.33 4.57 -17.65
N LYS A 324 -17.55 3.86 -18.76
CA LYS A 324 -17.33 4.35 -20.12
C LYS A 324 -18.42 3.84 -21.03
N GLY A 325 -19.27 4.75 -21.48
CA GLY A 325 -20.27 4.58 -22.51
C GLY A 325 -20.06 5.61 -23.61
N LYS A 326 -21.11 6.37 -23.97
CA LYS A 326 -20.97 7.58 -24.78
C LYS A 326 -20.27 8.70 -23.98
N GLY A 327 -20.62 8.80 -22.70
CA GLY A 327 -19.92 9.61 -21.72
C GLY A 327 -18.96 8.78 -20.87
N GLU A 328 -18.37 9.41 -19.86
CA GLU A 328 -17.47 8.81 -18.89
C GLU A 328 -17.85 9.26 -17.47
N CYS A 329 -17.76 8.34 -16.50
CA CYS A 329 -17.84 8.67 -15.09
C CYS A 329 -16.59 8.10 -14.40
N ASP A 330 -15.91 8.94 -13.63
CA ASP A 330 -14.60 8.62 -13.08
C ASP A 330 -14.63 7.46 -12.12
N PHE A 331 -15.63 7.41 -11.23
CA PHE A 331 -15.74 6.31 -10.27
C PHE A 331 -17.16 5.78 -10.14
N VAL A 332 -17.25 4.47 -10.14
CA VAL A 332 -18.41 3.69 -9.74
C VAL A 332 -17.99 2.79 -8.60
N VAL A 333 -18.57 2.99 -7.42
CA VAL A 333 -18.29 2.19 -6.24
C VAL A 333 -19.41 1.17 -6.06
N ALA A 334 -19.04 -0.11 -6.02
CA ALA A 334 -20.00 -1.20 -5.87
C ALA A 334 -19.61 -2.12 -4.71
N GLU A 335 -20.59 -2.60 -3.96
CA GLU A 335 -20.39 -3.58 -2.89
C GLU A 335 -21.45 -4.68 -3.00
N LYS A 336 -21.01 -5.94 -2.91
CA LYS A 336 -21.90 -7.13 -2.98
C LYS A 336 -22.85 -7.12 -4.18
N GLY A 337 -22.34 -6.64 -5.33
CA GLY A 337 -23.09 -6.60 -6.60
C GLY A 337 -24.06 -5.43 -6.74
N LYS A 338 -24.09 -4.50 -5.77
CA LYS A 338 -24.90 -3.28 -5.85
C LYS A 338 -24.01 -2.06 -6.04
N VAL A 339 -24.36 -1.16 -6.93
CA VAL A 339 -23.72 0.14 -7.07
C VAL A 339 -24.19 1.03 -5.93
N LEU A 340 -23.24 1.60 -5.18
CA LEU A 340 -23.50 2.49 -4.07
C LEU A 340 -23.35 3.96 -4.47
N HIS A 341 -22.32 4.25 -5.28
CA HIS A 341 -21.98 5.62 -5.66
C HIS A 341 -21.51 5.68 -7.11
N ALA A 342 -21.92 6.74 -7.82
CA ALA A 342 -21.31 7.21 -9.06
C ALA A 342 -20.75 8.60 -8.78
N ILE A 343 -19.46 8.81 -9.07
CA ILE A 343 -18.73 10.02 -8.70
C ILE A 343 -17.98 10.54 -9.92
N GLN A 344 -18.25 11.81 -10.25
CA GLN A 344 -17.51 12.57 -11.26
C GLN A 344 -16.64 13.59 -10.55
N VAL A 345 -15.37 13.70 -10.94
CA VAL A 345 -14.40 14.60 -10.35
C VAL A 345 -14.05 15.72 -11.33
N CYS A 346 -14.23 16.95 -10.93
CA CYS A 346 -13.91 18.10 -11.74
C CYS A 346 -13.25 19.18 -10.87
N HIS A 347 -12.08 19.67 -11.27
CA HIS A 347 -11.39 20.74 -10.54
C HIS A 347 -12.19 22.06 -10.61
N GLN A 348 -12.72 22.39 -11.80
CA GLN A 348 -13.53 23.57 -12.01
C GLN A 348 -14.64 23.29 -13.03
N ILE A 349 -15.87 23.56 -12.62
CA ILE A 349 -17.02 23.47 -13.51
C ILE A 349 -17.16 24.78 -14.27
N THR A 350 -17.19 24.69 -15.61
CA THR A 350 -17.39 25.81 -16.54
C THR A 350 -18.52 25.48 -17.51
N ASP A 351 -19.08 26.48 -18.17
CA ASP A 351 -20.12 26.28 -19.21
C ASP A 351 -19.64 25.33 -20.32
N GLN A 352 -18.35 25.28 -20.59
CA GLN A 352 -17.77 24.43 -21.63
C GLN A 352 -17.70 22.94 -21.25
N ASN A 353 -17.45 22.61 -19.96
CA ASN A 353 -17.32 21.24 -19.52
C ASN A 353 -18.53 20.68 -18.79
N PHE A 354 -19.44 21.54 -18.29
CA PHE A 354 -20.61 21.14 -17.51
C PHE A 354 -21.42 20.02 -18.18
N ALA A 355 -21.77 20.24 -19.46
CA ALA A 355 -22.60 19.27 -20.20
C ALA A 355 -21.90 17.90 -20.32
N ARG A 356 -20.59 17.87 -20.50
CA ARG A 356 -19.80 16.63 -20.58
C ARG A 356 -19.80 15.89 -19.23
N GLU A 357 -19.44 16.60 -18.17
CA GLU A 357 -19.32 16.04 -16.82
C GLU A 357 -20.68 15.54 -16.31
N TYR A 358 -21.73 16.37 -16.45
CA TYR A 358 -23.07 16.06 -16.00
C TYR A 358 -23.70 14.90 -16.79
N ASN A 359 -23.59 14.91 -18.11
CA ASN A 359 -24.16 13.84 -18.94
C ASN A 359 -23.45 12.51 -18.75
N GLY A 360 -22.14 12.51 -18.53
CA GLY A 360 -21.37 11.30 -18.20
C GLY A 360 -21.85 10.66 -16.89
N LEU A 361 -22.02 11.47 -15.86
CA LEU A 361 -22.55 11.01 -14.57
C LEU A 361 -23.99 10.47 -14.70
N LEU A 362 -24.89 11.20 -15.41
CA LEU A 362 -26.27 10.78 -15.63
C LEU A 362 -26.35 9.48 -16.43
N GLU A 363 -25.48 9.30 -17.43
CA GLU A 363 -25.44 8.07 -18.22
C GLU A 363 -25.01 6.89 -17.34
N ALA A 364 -23.98 7.06 -16.53
CA ALA A 364 -23.57 6.06 -15.56
C ALA A 364 -24.71 5.68 -14.61
N MET A 365 -25.40 6.67 -14.02
CA MET A 365 -26.53 6.44 -13.10
C MET A 365 -27.72 5.70 -13.74
N LYS A 366 -27.90 5.83 -15.06
CA LYS A 366 -28.96 5.10 -15.81
C LYS A 366 -28.56 3.67 -16.20
N ALA A 367 -27.26 3.36 -16.13
CA ALA A 367 -26.73 2.04 -16.52
C ALA A 367 -26.79 1.00 -15.39
N PHE A 368 -27.15 1.43 -14.18
CA PHE A 368 -27.14 0.58 -12.98
C PHE A 368 -28.51 0.34 -12.38
#